data_321d9f6b55128924b2895fd3709df9ef
#
_entry.id   321d9f6b55128924b2895fd3709df9ef
#
_cell.length_a   1.000
_cell.length_b   1.000
_cell.length_c   1.000
_cell.angle_alpha   90.00
_cell.angle_beta   90.00
_cell.angle_gamma   90.00
#
_symmetry.space_group_name_H-M   'P 1'
#
loop_
_entity.id
_entity.type
_entity.pdbx_description
1 polymer ?
#
loop_
_entity_poly.entity_id
_entity_poly.type
_entity_poly.pdbx_seq_one_letter_code
_entity_poly.pdbx_strand_id
1 'polypeptide(L)'
;MTTVIEVQNLTKRYKDKRALDNVSLSLEEGAIYGLLGRNGAGKTTLMSILTAQNFASSGEVRVFGEQPYENARVLDRVCFVRESQKYPDDAYPRHAFKAASLFFRNWDQGLADQLIEQFQLPMKQTIKKLSRGQLSAVGVIIGLASRADLTFFDEPYLGLDAVARQIFYDRLLEDYAEHPRTIILSSHLIDEVANLIEKVIVIDNGRILLDDDTDAVRDRAVTVVGDAEKVDAWASGREVLHRESLGRVASITVLGGVSADERAEITASGLDLAPVSLQQLIVRLTQKAESATKVIAVKEGVR
;
A
#
# COMPACT_ATOMS: atom_id res chain seq x y z
N MET A 1 -8.77 -20.13 -3.14
CA MET A 1 -9.02 -18.70 -2.91
C MET A 1 -9.57 -18.13 -4.20
N THR A 2 -10.49 -17.18 -4.13
CA THR A 2 -11.14 -16.58 -5.31
C THR A 2 -10.38 -15.33 -5.73
N THR A 3 -10.07 -15.19 -7.03
CA THR A 3 -9.41 -13.99 -7.54
C THR A 3 -10.41 -12.82 -7.59
N VAL A 4 -10.09 -11.70 -6.92
CA VAL A 4 -10.91 -10.50 -6.90
C VAL A 4 -10.51 -9.50 -7.98
N ILE A 5 -9.20 -9.39 -8.25
CA ILE A 5 -8.64 -8.51 -9.29
C ILE A 5 -7.68 -9.34 -10.16
N GLU A 6 -7.83 -9.20 -11.47
CA GLU A 6 -6.91 -9.74 -12.46
C GLU A 6 -6.52 -8.63 -13.44
N VAL A 7 -5.23 -8.44 -13.61
CA VAL A 7 -4.66 -7.44 -14.51
C VAL A 7 -3.65 -8.12 -15.41
N GLN A 8 -3.80 -7.96 -16.73
CA GLN A 8 -2.93 -8.57 -17.72
C GLN A 8 -2.35 -7.52 -18.67
N ASN A 9 -1.02 -7.37 -18.65
CA ASN A 9 -0.24 -6.51 -19.56
C ASN A 9 -0.76 -5.06 -19.63
N LEU A 10 -1.25 -4.55 -18.50
CA LEU A 10 -1.89 -3.23 -18.40
C LEU A 10 -0.89 -2.11 -18.65
N THR A 11 -1.18 -1.28 -19.63
CA THR A 11 -0.38 -0.08 -19.93
C THR A 11 -1.27 1.16 -19.93
N LYS A 12 -0.76 2.24 -19.32
CA LYS A 12 -1.40 3.56 -19.37
C LYS A 12 -0.40 4.62 -19.79
N ARG A 13 -0.73 5.35 -20.86
CA ARG A 13 0.05 6.49 -21.36
C ARG A 13 -0.75 7.77 -21.22
N TYR A 14 -0.07 8.82 -20.77
CA TYR A 14 -0.55 10.19 -20.77
C TYR A 14 0.42 11.01 -21.62
N LYS A 15 0.05 11.33 -22.86
CA LYS A 15 0.96 11.96 -23.83
C LYS A 15 2.28 11.19 -23.88
N ASP A 16 3.38 11.83 -23.47
CA ASP A 16 4.73 11.26 -23.50
C ASP A 16 5.11 10.44 -22.27
N LYS A 17 4.27 10.48 -21.21
CA LYS A 17 4.54 9.75 -19.96
C LYS A 17 3.79 8.42 -19.93
N ARG A 18 4.53 7.34 -19.72
CA ARG A 18 3.99 6.03 -19.42
C ARG A 18 3.79 5.91 -17.91
N ALA A 19 2.53 5.96 -17.45
CA ALA A 19 2.19 5.89 -16.03
C ALA A 19 2.08 4.45 -15.51
N LEU A 20 1.67 3.51 -16.39
CA LEU A 20 1.75 2.07 -16.17
C LEU A 20 2.40 1.44 -17.39
N ASP A 21 3.26 0.47 -17.19
CA ASP A 21 4.07 -0.17 -18.22
C ASP A 21 4.04 -1.69 -18.07
N ASN A 22 3.14 -2.33 -18.82
CA ASN A 22 3.00 -3.78 -18.86
C ASN A 22 2.78 -4.42 -17.48
N VAL A 23 1.88 -3.85 -16.68
CA VAL A 23 1.54 -4.33 -15.34
C VAL A 23 0.68 -5.59 -15.47
N SER A 24 1.10 -6.67 -14.78
CA SER A 24 0.30 -7.88 -14.58
C SER A 24 0.33 -8.23 -13.11
N LEU A 25 -0.85 -8.51 -12.53
CA LEU A 25 -1.02 -8.92 -11.13
C LEU A 25 -2.36 -9.65 -10.94
N SER A 26 -2.44 -10.47 -9.90
CA SER A 26 -3.65 -11.18 -9.51
C SER A 26 -3.82 -11.10 -8.00
N LEU A 27 -4.94 -10.54 -7.53
CA LEU A 27 -5.24 -10.39 -6.11
C LEU A 27 -6.38 -11.31 -5.71
N GLU A 28 -6.23 -11.93 -4.55
CA GLU A 28 -7.22 -12.83 -3.96
C GLU A 28 -8.16 -12.08 -3.02
N GLU A 29 -9.36 -12.61 -2.83
CA GLU A 29 -10.34 -12.06 -1.88
C GLU A 29 -9.88 -12.23 -0.42
N GLY A 30 -10.30 -11.27 0.44
CA GLY A 30 -10.24 -11.43 1.89
C GLY A 30 -8.89 -11.10 2.52
N ALA A 31 -8.09 -10.21 1.92
CA ALA A 31 -6.83 -9.74 2.49
C ALA A 31 -6.69 -8.21 2.44
N ILE A 32 -5.85 -7.67 3.31
CA ILE A 32 -5.42 -6.27 3.27
C ILE A 32 -4.11 -6.19 2.47
N TYR A 33 -4.17 -5.56 1.31
CA TYR A 33 -3.03 -5.33 0.42
C TYR A 33 -2.44 -3.94 0.62
N GLY A 34 -1.13 -3.86 0.76
CA GLY A 34 -0.39 -2.61 0.66
C GLY A 34 0.09 -2.37 -0.77
N LEU A 35 -0.47 -1.37 -1.46
CA LEU A 35 0.06 -0.91 -2.75
C LEU A 35 1.08 0.19 -2.50
N LEU A 36 2.35 -0.19 -2.44
CA LEU A 36 3.44 0.65 -1.98
C LEU A 36 4.27 1.18 -3.15
N GLY A 37 4.81 2.38 -3.00
CA GLY A 37 5.66 3.00 -4.01
C GLY A 37 5.74 4.51 -3.86
N ARG A 38 6.75 5.10 -4.49
CA ARG A 38 7.00 6.54 -4.47
C ARG A 38 5.84 7.32 -5.11
N ASN A 39 5.78 8.63 -4.83
CA ASN A 39 4.84 9.51 -5.51
C ASN A 39 5.09 9.51 -7.02
N GLY A 40 4.03 9.32 -7.80
CA GLY A 40 4.10 9.21 -9.25
C GLY A 40 4.50 7.83 -9.79
N ALA A 41 4.64 6.80 -8.94
CA ALA A 41 4.95 5.43 -9.35
C ALA A 41 3.83 4.73 -10.16
N GLY A 42 2.60 5.22 -10.09
CA GLY A 42 1.45 4.66 -10.82
C GLY A 42 0.30 4.15 -9.94
N LYS A 43 0.40 4.21 -8.61
CA LYS A 43 -0.61 3.70 -7.64
C LYS A 43 -2.02 4.18 -7.94
N THR A 44 -2.24 5.51 -7.90
CA THR A 44 -3.55 6.12 -8.18
C THR A 44 -4.04 5.82 -9.60
N THR A 45 -3.12 5.73 -10.58
CA THR A 45 -3.48 5.40 -11.96
C THR A 45 -4.00 3.96 -12.05
N LEU A 46 -3.34 3.01 -11.41
CA LEU A 46 -3.78 1.62 -11.35
C LEU A 46 -5.17 1.53 -10.70
N MET A 47 -5.32 2.07 -9.49
CA MET A 47 -6.61 2.04 -8.77
C MET A 47 -7.73 2.74 -9.56
N SER A 48 -7.46 3.85 -10.24
CA SER A 48 -8.48 4.54 -11.04
C SER A 48 -8.95 3.75 -12.26
N ILE A 49 -8.10 2.88 -12.83
CA ILE A 49 -8.51 1.97 -13.92
C ILE A 49 -9.33 0.80 -13.34
N LEU A 50 -8.89 0.21 -12.23
CA LEU A 50 -9.60 -0.88 -11.53
C LEU A 50 -11.02 -0.47 -11.09
N THR A 51 -11.23 0.81 -10.80
CA THR A 51 -12.51 1.38 -10.38
C THR A 51 -13.27 2.09 -11.50
N ALA A 52 -12.91 1.82 -12.76
CA ALA A 52 -13.52 2.38 -13.98
C ALA A 52 -13.54 3.92 -14.05
N GLN A 53 -12.73 4.62 -13.26
CA GLN A 53 -12.59 6.08 -13.32
C GLN A 53 -11.60 6.55 -14.40
N ASN A 54 -10.89 5.62 -15.01
CA ASN A 54 -9.92 5.87 -16.08
C ASN A 54 -9.82 4.65 -17.00
N PHE A 55 -9.34 4.89 -18.22
CA PHE A 55 -9.18 3.83 -19.22
C PHE A 55 -7.72 3.38 -19.34
N ALA A 56 -7.52 2.10 -19.56
CA ALA A 56 -6.25 1.58 -20.01
C ALA A 56 -5.91 2.08 -21.43
N SER A 57 -4.62 2.19 -21.75
CA SER A 57 -4.18 2.37 -23.14
C SER A 57 -4.10 1.03 -23.87
N SER A 58 -3.74 -0.05 -23.15
CA SER A 58 -3.76 -1.45 -23.61
C SER A 58 -3.72 -2.38 -22.40
N GLY A 59 -3.98 -3.67 -22.64
CA GLY A 59 -4.08 -4.71 -21.61
C GLY A 59 -5.52 -4.92 -21.14
N GLU A 60 -5.71 -5.88 -20.25
CA GLU A 60 -7.02 -6.27 -19.72
C GLU A 60 -7.08 -6.14 -18.21
N VAL A 61 -8.29 -5.84 -17.73
CA VAL A 61 -8.60 -5.72 -16.29
C VAL A 61 -9.91 -6.42 -16.02
N ARG A 62 -9.91 -7.28 -15.01
CA ARG A 62 -11.11 -7.89 -14.44
C ARG A 62 -11.18 -7.65 -12.96
N VAL A 63 -12.36 -7.31 -12.48
CA VAL A 63 -12.69 -7.18 -11.07
C VAL A 63 -13.90 -8.08 -10.81
N PHE A 64 -13.79 -8.98 -9.83
CA PHE A 64 -14.77 -10.06 -9.62
C PHE A 64 -15.04 -10.90 -10.88
N GLY A 65 -13.99 -11.12 -11.71
CA GLY A 65 -14.06 -11.86 -12.96
C GLY A 65 -14.67 -11.11 -14.15
N GLU A 66 -15.15 -9.88 -13.99
CA GLU A 66 -15.80 -9.09 -15.02
C GLU A 66 -15.03 -7.79 -15.32
N GLN A 67 -15.24 -7.21 -16.50
CA GLN A 67 -14.72 -5.88 -16.81
C GLN A 67 -15.46 -4.83 -15.97
N PRO A 68 -14.75 -3.90 -15.29
CA PRO A 68 -15.39 -2.94 -14.39
C PRO A 68 -16.09 -1.78 -15.11
N TYR A 69 -15.71 -1.46 -16.34
CA TYR A 69 -16.28 -0.31 -17.06
C TYR A 69 -17.75 -0.53 -17.41
N GLU A 70 -18.60 0.47 -17.07
CA GLU A 70 -20.06 0.44 -17.26
C GLU A 70 -20.74 -0.83 -16.68
N ASN A 71 -20.17 -1.41 -15.65
CA ASN A 71 -20.67 -2.65 -15.06
C ASN A 71 -21.15 -2.42 -13.61
N ALA A 72 -22.45 -2.20 -13.44
CA ALA A 72 -23.05 -1.98 -12.12
C ALA A 72 -22.81 -3.15 -11.16
N ARG A 73 -22.81 -4.42 -11.64
CA ARG A 73 -22.54 -5.60 -10.79
C ARG A 73 -21.17 -5.56 -10.12
N VAL A 74 -20.19 -4.96 -10.79
CA VAL A 74 -18.85 -4.75 -10.24
C VAL A 74 -18.83 -3.51 -9.37
N LEU A 75 -19.31 -2.36 -9.90
CA LEU A 75 -19.13 -1.07 -9.26
C LEU A 75 -19.93 -0.91 -7.96
N ASP A 76 -21.09 -1.56 -7.84
CA ASP A 76 -21.91 -1.58 -6.60
C ASP A 76 -21.20 -2.27 -5.42
N ARG A 77 -20.11 -3.03 -5.70
CA ARG A 77 -19.31 -3.78 -4.75
C ARG A 77 -17.97 -3.11 -4.43
N VAL A 78 -17.68 -1.97 -5.05
CA VAL A 78 -16.38 -1.29 -4.98
C VAL A 78 -16.52 0.09 -4.34
N CYS A 79 -15.71 0.35 -3.30
CA CYS A 79 -15.54 1.68 -2.73
C CYS A 79 -14.14 2.22 -3.04
N PHE A 80 -14.05 3.45 -3.52
CA PHE A 80 -12.77 4.10 -3.78
C PHE A 80 -12.67 5.46 -3.06
N VAL A 81 -11.88 5.49 -2.00
CA VAL A 81 -11.54 6.70 -1.24
C VAL A 81 -10.24 7.29 -1.80
N ARG A 82 -10.32 8.50 -2.33
CA ARG A 82 -9.19 9.20 -2.92
C ARG A 82 -8.74 10.36 -2.03
N GLU A 83 -7.42 10.59 -1.98
CA GLU A 83 -6.86 11.78 -1.31
C GLU A 83 -7.52 13.09 -1.80
N SER A 84 -7.72 13.19 -3.11
CA SER A 84 -8.25 14.39 -3.76
C SER A 84 -9.76 14.31 -4.04
N GLN A 85 -10.52 13.58 -3.20
CA GLN A 85 -11.97 13.45 -3.36
C GLN A 85 -12.64 14.82 -3.35
N LYS A 86 -13.43 15.08 -4.39
CA LYS A 86 -14.19 16.33 -4.51
C LYS A 86 -15.65 16.09 -4.18
N TYR A 87 -16.22 17.05 -3.47
CA TYR A 87 -17.64 17.12 -3.15
C TYR A 87 -18.20 18.44 -3.64
N PRO A 88 -19.52 18.58 -3.85
CA PRO A 88 -20.14 19.87 -4.13
C PRO A 88 -19.81 20.91 -3.05
N ASP A 89 -19.53 22.14 -3.43
CA ASP A 89 -19.02 23.18 -2.53
C ASP A 89 -19.97 23.52 -1.37
N ASP A 90 -21.27 23.39 -1.58
CA ASP A 90 -22.35 23.63 -0.62
C ASP A 90 -22.78 22.37 0.15
N ALA A 91 -22.20 21.21 -0.16
CA ALA A 91 -22.51 19.97 0.54
C ALA A 91 -22.01 20.00 1.99
N TYR A 92 -22.74 19.31 2.86
CA TYR A 92 -22.35 19.02 4.23
C TYR A 92 -21.91 17.56 4.36
N PRO A 93 -21.10 17.18 5.36
CA PRO A 93 -20.71 15.78 5.57
C PRO A 93 -21.91 14.81 5.60
N ARG A 94 -23.02 15.22 6.22
CA ARG A 94 -24.27 14.42 6.24
C ARG A 94 -24.80 14.09 4.84
N HIS A 95 -24.60 14.95 3.85
CA HIS A 95 -25.05 14.70 2.48
C HIS A 95 -24.16 13.63 1.82
N ALA A 96 -22.86 13.66 2.07
CA ALA A 96 -21.92 12.65 1.59
C ALA A 96 -22.24 11.28 2.20
N PHE A 97 -22.44 11.20 3.53
CA PHE A 97 -22.81 9.96 4.20
C PHE A 97 -24.18 9.43 3.78
N LYS A 98 -25.18 10.33 3.62
CA LYS A 98 -26.48 9.95 3.09
C LYS A 98 -26.38 9.39 1.67
N ALA A 99 -25.60 10.01 0.81
CA ALA A 99 -25.34 9.48 -0.54
C ALA A 99 -24.67 8.11 -0.46
N ALA A 100 -23.60 7.97 0.33
CA ALA A 100 -22.91 6.68 0.53
C ALA A 100 -23.87 5.59 1.01
N SER A 101 -24.75 5.90 1.99
CA SER A 101 -25.73 4.93 2.52
C SER A 101 -26.77 4.46 1.49
N LEU A 102 -26.95 5.20 0.40
CA LEU A 102 -27.85 4.81 -0.71
C LEU A 102 -27.13 3.97 -1.76
N PHE A 103 -25.80 4.16 -1.93
CA PHE A 103 -25.02 3.43 -2.91
C PHE A 103 -24.49 2.10 -2.38
N PHE A 104 -24.06 2.06 -1.11
CA PHE A 104 -23.43 0.85 -0.54
C PHE A 104 -24.45 0.02 0.23
N ARG A 105 -24.75 -1.16 -0.29
CA ARG A 105 -25.75 -2.08 0.28
C ARG A 105 -25.42 -2.54 1.71
N ASN A 106 -24.13 -2.60 2.04
CA ASN A 106 -23.62 -3.07 3.35
C ASN A 106 -23.31 -1.90 4.28
N TRP A 107 -23.79 -0.68 3.98
CA TRP A 107 -23.52 0.52 4.78
C TRP A 107 -23.85 0.31 6.25
N ASP A 108 -22.87 0.53 7.11
CA ASP A 108 -23.03 0.51 8.56
C ASP A 108 -23.14 1.92 9.12
N GLN A 109 -24.38 2.30 9.49
CA GLN A 109 -24.64 3.62 10.06
C GLN A 109 -24.07 3.73 11.48
N GLY A 110 -24.06 2.65 12.26
CA GLY A 110 -23.52 2.63 13.62
C GLY A 110 -22.02 2.90 13.63
N LEU A 111 -21.27 2.25 12.75
CA LEU A 111 -19.84 2.50 12.55
C LEU A 111 -19.59 3.93 12.07
N ALA A 112 -20.39 4.42 11.12
CA ALA A 112 -20.26 5.80 10.64
C ALA A 112 -20.45 6.82 11.76
N ASP A 113 -21.47 6.65 12.61
CA ASP A 113 -21.75 7.54 13.73
C ASP A 113 -20.64 7.53 14.78
N GLN A 114 -20.09 6.37 15.12
CA GLN A 114 -18.93 6.24 16.02
C GLN A 114 -17.70 6.95 15.46
N LEU A 115 -17.42 6.77 14.18
CA LEU A 115 -16.27 7.42 13.52
C LEU A 115 -16.45 8.95 13.43
N ILE A 116 -17.68 9.44 13.17
CA ILE A 116 -17.99 10.89 13.18
C ILE A 116 -17.65 11.50 14.54
N GLU A 117 -18.00 10.81 15.63
CA GLU A 117 -17.70 11.25 17.00
C GLU A 117 -16.19 11.22 17.27
N GLN A 118 -15.51 10.12 16.95
CA GLN A 118 -14.07 9.95 17.20
C GLN A 118 -13.20 10.93 16.43
N PHE A 119 -13.52 11.20 15.16
CA PHE A 119 -12.85 12.22 14.35
C PHE A 119 -13.31 13.65 14.69
N GLN A 120 -14.27 13.82 15.61
CA GLN A 120 -14.85 15.12 15.97
C GLN A 120 -15.26 15.93 14.74
N LEU A 121 -15.91 15.25 13.77
CA LEU A 121 -16.20 15.85 12.47
C LEU A 121 -17.29 16.92 12.59
N PRO A 122 -17.07 18.18 12.10
CA PRO A 122 -18.04 19.27 12.21
C PRO A 122 -19.20 19.13 11.22
N MET A 123 -20.24 18.36 11.60
CA MET A 123 -21.39 17.99 10.76
C MET A 123 -22.26 19.18 10.30
N LYS A 124 -22.15 20.33 10.99
CA LYS A 124 -22.90 21.55 10.67
C LYS A 124 -22.14 22.54 9.77
N GLN A 125 -20.93 22.16 9.32
CA GLN A 125 -20.10 22.97 8.46
C GLN A 125 -20.11 22.40 7.04
N THR A 126 -20.08 23.27 6.00
CA THR A 126 -19.96 22.82 4.62
C THR A 126 -18.61 22.16 4.36
N ILE A 127 -18.57 21.15 3.48
CA ILE A 127 -17.34 20.41 3.15
C ILE A 127 -16.22 21.33 2.67
N LYS A 128 -16.54 22.37 1.90
CA LYS A 128 -15.57 23.38 1.44
C LYS A 128 -14.82 24.09 2.58
N LYS A 129 -15.41 24.18 3.78
CA LYS A 129 -14.82 24.84 4.95
C LYS A 129 -14.07 23.87 5.87
N LEU A 130 -14.10 22.58 5.59
CA LEU A 130 -13.36 21.58 6.35
C LEU A 130 -11.85 21.75 6.15
N SER A 131 -11.07 21.48 7.20
CA SER A 131 -9.64 21.31 7.05
C SER A 131 -9.32 20.09 6.17
N ARG A 132 -8.09 20.00 5.67
CA ARG A 132 -7.65 18.83 4.89
C ARG A 132 -7.84 17.52 5.66
N GLY A 133 -7.50 17.50 6.95
CA GLY A 133 -7.69 16.32 7.80
C GLY A 133 -9.15 15.95 8.01
N GLN A 134 -10.02 16.96 8.24
CA GLN A 134 -11.46 16.71 8.34
C GLN A 134 -12.07 16.20 7.02
N LEU A 135 -11.57 16.68 5.87
CA LEU A 135 -11.99 16.17 4.57
C LEU A 135 -11.52 14.73 4.36
N SER A 136 -10.29 14.40 4.73
CA SER A 136 -9.78 13.01 4.71
C SER A 136 -10.62 12.10 5.61
N ALA A 137 -11.01 12.57 6.81
CA ALA A 137 -11.87 11.82 7.71
C ALA A 137 -13.24 11.50 7.08
N VAL A 138 -13.84 12.41 6.29
CA VAL A 138 -15.08 12.10 5.53
C VAL A 138 -14.87 10.90 4.61
N GLY A 139 -13.76 10.88 3.86
CA GLY A 139 -13.42 9.76 2.98
C GLY A 139 -13.19 8.45 3.74
N VAL A 140 -12.42 8.51 4.84
CA VAL A 140 -12.16 7.34 5.70
C VAL A 140 -13.44 6.76 6.27
N ILE A 141 -14.36 7.60 6.79
CA ILE A 141 -15.67 7.16 7.30
C ILE A 141 -16.47 6.46 6.20
N ILE A 142 -16.52 7.02 4.99
CA ILE A 142 -17.21 6.40 3.86
C ILE A 142 -16.57 5.05 3.53
N GLY A 143 -15.25 4.97 3.42
CA GLY A 143 -14.54 3.75 3.07
C GLY A 143 -14.77 2.62 4.08
N LEU A 144 -14.70 2.92 5.38
CA LEU A 144 -14.93 1.91 6.42
C LEU A 144 -16.41 1.51 6.51
N ALA A 145 -17.31 2.49 6.64
CA ALA A 145 -18.75 2.24 6.83
C ALA A 145 -19.43 1.69 5.57
N SER A 146 -18.85 1.83 4.38
CA SER A 146 -19.38 1.23 3.15
C SER A 146 -19.46 -0.29 3.20
N ARG A 147 -18.51 -0.93 3.93
CA ARG A 147 -18.32 -2.38 3.94
C ARG A 147 -18.43 -3.00 2.55
N ALA A 148 -17.91 -2.27 1.55
CA ALA A 148 -17.85 -2.75 0.17
C ALA A 148 -16.95 -3.98 0.09
N ASP A 149 -17.29 -4.95 -0.75
CA ASP A 149 -16.54 -6.21 -0.92
C ASP A 149 -15.08 -5.94 -1.31
N LEU A 150 -14.84 -4.82 -2.02
CA LEU A 150 -13.51 -4.34 -2.39
C LEU A 150 -13.41 -2.84 -2.10
N THR A 151 -12.51 -2.46 -1.18
CA THR A 151 -12.30 -1.06 -0.81
C THR A 151 -10.88 -0.61 -1.15
N PHE A 152 -10.77 0.49 -1.89
CA PHE A 152 -9.50 1.15 -2.18
C PHE A 152 -9.37 2.40 -1.33
N PHE A 153 -8.24 2.54 -0.65
CA PHE A 153 -7.83 3.75 0.04
C PHE A 153 -6.56 4.31 -0.61
N ASP A 154 -6.68 5.46 -1.29
CA ASP A 154 -5.55 6.13 -1.93
C ASP A 154 -4.98 7.21 -1.01
N GLU A 155 -3.89 6.87 -0.31
CA GLU A 155 -3.20 7.74 0.65
C GLU A 155 -4.17 8.34 1.71
N PRO A 156 -5.03 7.56 2.38
CA PRO A 156 -6.17 8.05 3.17
C PRO A 156 -5.75 8.84 4.43
N TYR A 157 -4.52 8.66 4.87
CA TYR A 157 -3.95 9.34 6.05
C TYR A 157 -3.42 10.74 5.74
N LEU A 158 -3.33 11.14 4.47
CA LEU A 158 -2.85 12.46 4.11
C LEU A 158 -3.78 13.54 4.66
N GLY A 159 -3.22 14.42 5.49
CA GLY A 159 -3.93 15.49 6.18
C GLY A 159 -4.47 15.10 7.57
N LEU A 160 -4.53 13.83 7.92
CA LEU A 160 -4.83 13.39 9.28
C LEU A 160 -3.62 13.68 10.21
N ASP A 161 -3.90 14.15 11.42
CA ASP A 161 -2.88 14.18 12.46
C ASP A 161 -2.58 12.77 13.02
N ALA A 162 -1.61 12.66 13.90
CA ALA A 162 -1.19 11.35 14.43
C ALA A 162 -2.31 10.60 15.16
N VAL A 163 -3.18 11.33 15.89
CA VAL A 163 -4.30 10.73 16.63
C VAL A 163 -5.37 10.22 15.68
N ALA A 164 -5.78 11.04 14.72
CA ALA A 164 -6.78 10.66 13.72
C ALA A 164 -6.30 9.50 12.85
N ARG A 165 -4.99 9.45 12.54
CA ARG A 165 -4.37 8.34 11.80
C ARG A 165 -4.43 7.04 12.60
N GLN A 166 -4.12 7.09 13.90
CA GLN A 166 -4.21 5.92 14.76
C GLN A 166 -5.64 5.41 14.86
N ILE A 167 -6.63 6.32 15.04
CA ILE A 167 -8.05 5.95 15.01
C ILE A 167 -8.41 5.21 13.71
N PHE A 168 -7.96 5.71 12.56
CA PHE A 168 -8.21 5.05 11.29
C PHE A 168 -7.65 3.63 11.26
N TYR A 169 -6.40 3.43 11.68
CA TYR A 169 -5.74 2.13 11.65
C TYR A 169 -6.40 1.13 12.59
N ASP A 170 -6.69 1.55 13.83
CA ASP A 170 -7.33 0.69 14.82
C ASP A 170 -8.73 0.25 14.34
N ARG A 171 -9.52 1.20 13.82
CA ARG A 171 -10.86 0.92 13.32
C ARG A 171 -10.87 0.07 12.04
N LEU A 172 -9.88 0.25 11.17
CA LEU A 172 -9.72 -0.59 9.99
C LEU A 172 -9.50 -2.05 10.39
N LEU A 173 -8.61 -2.31 11.35
CA LEU A 173 -8.29 -3.67 11.81
C LEU A 173 -9.45 -4.30 12.58
N GLU A 174 -10.09 -3.53 13.48
CA GLU A 174 -11.25 -4.00 14.23
C GLU A 174 -12.42 -4.41 13.30
N ASP A 175 -12.78 -3.52 12.37
CA ASP A 175 -13.86 -3.78 11.42
C ASP A 175 -13.51 -4.91 10.42
N TYR A 176 -12.24 -5.01 10.02
CA TYR A 176 -11.76 -6.09 9.17
C TYR A 176 -11.81 -7.46 9.87
N ALA A 177 -11.47 -7.51 11.15
CA ALA A 177 -11.53 -8.76 11.93
C ALA A 177 -12.96 -9.30 12.06
N GLU A 178 -13.96 -8.42 12.18
CA GLU A 178 -15.37 -8.80 12.27
C GLU A 178 -16.03 -9.02 10.90
N HIS A 179 -15.58 -8.25 9.89
CA HIS A 179 -16.14 -8.23 8.53
C HIS A 179 -15.01 -8.31 7.49
N PRO A 180 -14.39 -9.50 7.33
CA PRO A 180 -13.32 -9.71 6.37
C PRO A 180 -13.76 -9.37 4.94
N ARG A 181 -12.96 -8.58 4.23
CA ARG A 181 -13.16 -8.18 2.83
C ARG A 181 -11.83 -7.80 2.20
N THR A 182 -11.82 -7.53 0.92
CA THR A 182 -10.57 -7.10 0.28
C THR A 182 -10.37 -5.59 0.42
N ILE A 183 -9.21 -5.20 0.97
CA ILE A 183 -8.85 -3.80 1.14
C ILE A 183 -7.50 -3.55 0.48
N ILE A 184 -7.42 -2.51 -0.35
CA ILE A 184 -6.17 -2.07 -0.97
C ILE A 184 -5.83 -0.68 -0.43
N LEU A 185 -4.74 -0.62 0.33
CA LEU A 185 -4.26 0.58 0.98
C LEU A 185 -3.01 1.08 0.24
N SER A 186 -3.11 2.22 -0.46
CA SER A 186 -1.91 2.81 -1.05
C SER A 186 -1.14 3.65 -0.04
N SER A 187 0.18 3.53 -0.06
CA SER A 187 1.05 4.31 0.80
C SER A 187 2.43 4.57 0.19
N HIS A 188 3.01 5.71 0.55
CA HIS A 188 4.44 5.96 0.44
C HIS A 188 5.14 5.93 1.82
N LEU A 189 4.37 5.86 2.92
CA LEU A 189 4.84 5.73 4.31
C LEU A 189 4.75 4.26 4.72
N ILE A 190 5.71 3.46 4.25
CA ILE A 190 5.66 1.99 4.30
C ILE A 190 5.60 1.48 5.73
N ASP A 191 6.45 1.99 6.64
CA ASP A 191 6.51 1.52 8.02
C ASP A 191 5.22 1.78 8.81
N GLU A 192 4.46 2.83 8.45
CA GLU A 192 3.18 3.12 9.12
C GLU A 192 2.09 2.09 8.79
N VAL A 193 2.11 1.55 7.58
CA VAL A 193 1.10 0.57 7.13
C VAL A 193 1.58 -0.87 7.24
N ALA A 194 2.86 -1.08 7.53
CA ALA A 194 3.50 -2.40 7.53
C ALA A 194 2.85 -3.43 8.48
N ASN A 195 2.20 -2.96 9.54
CA ASN A 195 1.50 -3.82 10.51
C ASN A 195 0.01 -4.02 10.18
N LEU A 196 -0.50 -3.32 9.14
CA LEU A 196 -1.89 -3.41 8.70
C LEU A 196 -2.06 -4.37 7.53
N ILE A 197 -0.99 -4.57 6.74
CA ILE A 197 -1.03 -5.28 5.46
C ILE A 197 -0.56 -6.73 5.60
N GLU A 198 -1.32 -7.63 5.01
CA GLU A 198 -0.99 -9.04 4.91
C GLU A 198 -0.17 -9.34 3.64
N LYS A 199 -0.47 -8.61 2.57
CA LYS A 199 0.21 -8.76 1.26
C LYS A 199 0.72 -7.41 0.78
N VAL A 200 1.87 -7.41 0.12
CA VAL A 200 2.54 -6.20 -0.34
C VAL A 200 2.77 -6.24 -1.85
N ILE A 201 2.36 -5.18 -2.51
CA ILE A 201 2.61 -4.92 -3.92
C ILE A 201 3.46 -3.65 -4.00
N VAL A 202 4.64 -3.76 -4.58
CA VAL A 202 5.51 -2.59 -4.80
C VAL A 202 5.47 -2.21 -6.27
N ILE A 203 5.08 -0.98 -6.53
CA ILE A 203 5.09 -0.39 -7.87
C ILE A 203 6.11 0.73 -7.95
N ASP A 204 6.94 0.72 -8.98
CA ASP A 204 7.86 1.80 -9.28
C ASP A 204 7.94 2.05 -10.79
N ASN A 205 7.98 3.32 -11.19
CA ASN A 205 8.01 3.73 -12.60
C ASN A 205 6.98 2.99 -13.48
N GLY A 206 5.78 2.73 -12.93
CA GLY A 206 4.68 2.06 -13.61
C GLY A 206 4.82 0.55 -13.75
N ARG A 207 5.79 -0.09 -13.10
CA ARG A 207 6.01 -1.54 -13.14
C ARG A 207 5.91 -2.15 -11.75
N ILE A 208 5.38 -3.37 -11.66
CA ILE A 208 5.40 -4.14 -10.42
C ILE A 208 6.82 -4.67 -10.19
N LEU A 209 7.38 -4.36 -9.04
CA LEU A 209 8.69 -4.84 -8.59
C LEU A 209 8.59 -6.02 -7.64
N LEU A 210 7.51 -6.08 -6.87
CA LEU A 210 7.27 -7.08 -5.86
C LEU A 210 5.75 -7.30 -5.72
N ASP A 211 5.34 -8.55 -5.57
CA ASP A 211 3.98 -8.98 -5.23
C ASP A 211 4.13 -10.27 -4.41
N ASP A 212 3.92 -10.17 -3.07
CA ASP A 212 4.15 -11.29 -2.16
C ASP A 212 3.48 -11.06 -0.78
N ASP A 213 3.48 -12.10 0.05
CA ASP A 213 3.10 -11.99 1.45
C ASP A 213 4.08 -11.11 2.23
N THR A 214 3.57 -10.25 3.12
CA THR A 214 4.39 -9.29 3.87
C THR A 214 5.44 -9.99 4.73
N ASP A 215 5.10 -11.12 5.36
CA ASP A 215 6.02 -11.88 6.17
C ASP A 215 7.08 -12.58 5.31
N ALA A 216 6.69 -13.15 4.16
CA ALA A 216 7.64 -13.72 3.21
C ALA A 216 8.64 -12.67 2.68
N VAL A 217 8.20 -11.42 2.53
CA VAL A 217 9.09 -10.30 2.15
C VAL A 217 10.05 -9.95 3.28
N ARG A 218 9.58 -9.88 4.53
CA ARG A 218 10.43 -9.62 5.71
C ARG A 218 11.50 -10.68 5.88
N ASP A 219 11.17 -11.94 5.61
CA ASP A 219 12.10 -13.08 5.73
C ASP A 219 13.20 -13.09 4.63
N ARG A 220 13.06 -12.24 3.60
CA ARG A 220 14.08 -12.12 2.52
C ARG A 220 15.35 -11.40 2.94
N ALA A 221 15.40 -10.79 4.09
CA ALA A 221 16.59 -10.07 4.55
C ALA A 221 16.73 -10.20 6.08
N VAL A 222 17.95 -10.05 6.54
CA VAL A 222 18.28 -10.04 7.96
C VAL A 222 19.29 -8.94 8.25
N THR A 223 19.13 -8.30 9.40
CA THR A 223 20.10 -7.32 9.90
C THR A 223 20.85 -7.92 11.08
N VAL A 224 22.18 -7.87 11.02
CA VAL A 224 23.06 -8.27 12.11
C VAL A 224 23.78 -7.04 12.65
N VAL A 225 23.80 -6.92 13.97
CA VAL A 225 24.36 -5.77 14.70
C VAL A 225 25.40 -6.29 15.70
N GLY A 226 26.52 -5.58 15.84
CA GLY A 226 27.53 -5.90 16.83
C GLY A 226 28.88 -5.27 16.55
N ASP A 227 29.96 -5.90 17.03
CA ASP A 227 31.34 -5.45 16.75
C ASP A 227 31.60 -5.44 15.24
N ALA A 228 32.15 -4.34 14.72
CA ALA A 228 32.27 -4.09 13.27
C ALA A 228 33.08 -5.19 12.56
N GLU A 229 34.18 -5.66 13.17
CA GLU A 229 35.01 -6.70 12.56
C GLU A 229 34.28 -8.04 12.46
N LYS A 230 33.50 -8.39 13.50
CA LYS A 230 32.72 -9.63 13.54
C LYS A 230 31.55 -9.57 12.55
N VAL A 231 30.85 -8.42 12.49
CA VAL A 231 29.72 -8.21 11.56
C VAL A 231 30.21 -8.28 10.12
N ASP A 232 31.34 -7.63 9.79
CA ASP A 232 31.97 -7.67 8.45
C ASP A 232 32.43 -9.10 8.09
N ALA A 233 33.00 -9.82 9.04
CA ALA A 233 33.40 -11.22 8.83
C ALA A 233 32.18 -12.14 8.55
N TRP A 234 31.09 -11.97 9.31
CA TRP A 234 29.85 -12.71 9.09
C TRP A 234 29.20 -12.38 7.74
N ALA A 235 29.23 -11.12 7.31
CA ALA A 235 28.65 -10.67 6.05
C ALA A 235 29.50 -11.05 4.82
N SER A 236 30.72 -11.57 5.02
CA SER A 236 31.61 -11.95 3.93
C SER A 236 30.98 -13.01 3.03
N GLY A 237 30.93 -12.75 1.71
CA GLY A 237 30.32 -13.63 0.72
C GLY A 237 28.79 -13.56 0.65
N ARG A 238 28.15 -12.73 1.48
CA ARG A 238 26.70 -12.47 1.42
C ARG A 238 26.39 -11.24 0.61
N GLU A 239 25.17 -11.16 0.07
CA GLU A 239 24.70 -9.98 -0.64
C GLU A 239 24.29 -8.89 0.35
N VAL A 240 25.16 -7.88 0.53
CA VAL A 240 24.91 -6.75 1.44
C VAL A 240 23.97 -5.75 0.77
N LEU A 241 22.83 -5.50 1.42
CA LEU A 241 21.86 -4.48 1.04
C LEU A 241 22.19 -3.12 1.67
N HIS A 242 22.65 -3.14 2.93
CA HIS A 242 22.95 -1.91 3.66
C HIS A 242 23.99 -2.17 4.74
N ARG A 243 24.84 -1.16 5.00
CA ARG A 243 25.82 -1.16 6.07
C ARG A 243 25.86 0.21 6.74
N GLU A 244 25.73 0.24 8.05
CA GLU A 244 25.95 1.41 8.88
C GLU A 244 26.99 1.10 9.94
N SER A 245 27.73 2.11 10.40
CA SER A 245 28.66 1.93 11.53
C SER A 245 28.71 3.19 12.39
N LEU A 246 28.79 2.97 13.70
CA LEU A 246 28.95 4.00 14.69
C LEU A 246 30.08 3.56 15.66
N GLY A 247 31.26 4.13 15.48
CA GLY A 247 32.43 3.73 16.24
C GLY A 247 32.83 2.27 15.99
N ARG A 248 32.80 1.44 17.05
CA ARG A 248 33.09 0.00 16.97
C ARG A 248 31.89 -0.89 16.69
N VAL A 249 30.70 -0.33 16.64
CA VAL A 249 29.47 -1.08 16.34
C VAL A 249 29.11 -0.90 14.89
N ALA A 250 28.80 -1.99 14.21
CA ALA A 250 28.26 -1.97 12.86
C ALA A 250 26.91 -2.70 12.80
N SER A 251 26.10 -2.29 11.84
CA SER A 251 24.84 -2.94 11.46
C SER A 251 24.91 -3.24 9.97
N ILE A 252 24.74 -4.51 9.61
CA ILE A 252 24.70 -4.93 8.20
C ILE A 252 23.38 -5.65 7.93
N THR A 253 22.69 -5.21 6.87
CA THR A 253 21.53 -5.91 6.31
C THR A 253 21.95 -6.68 5.08
N VAL A 254 21.71 -7.98 5.08
CA VAL A 254 21.98 -8.86 3.94
C VAL A 254 20.69 -9.41 3.35
N LEU A 255 20.70 -9.66 2.04
CA LEU A 255 19.65 -10.41 1.38
C LEU A 255 19.81 -11.91 1.68
N GLY A 256 18.72 -12.57 1.98
CA GLY A 256 18.65 -13.98 2.36
C GLY A 256 18.26 -14.15 3.83
N GLY A 257 17.45 -15.16 4.09
CA GLY A 257 17.10 -15.58 5.45
C GLY A 257 18.27 -16.25 6.14
N VAL A 258 18.22 -16.37 7.47
CA VAL A 258 19.14 -17.17 8.28
C VAL A 258 18.38 -18.35 8.87
N SER A 259 18.99 -19.53 8.82
CA SER A 259 18.47 -20.74 9.44
C SER A 259 18.44 -20.63 10.97
N ALA A 260 17.73 -21.53 11.64
CA ALA A 260 17.73 -21.59 13.10
C ALA A 260 19.14 -21.83 13.67
N ASP A 261 19.95 -22.65 13.02
CA ASP A 261 21.31 -22.94 13.42
C ASP A 261 22.22 -21.71 13.25
N GLU A 262 22.12 -21.00 12.12
CA GLU A 262 22.85 -19.76 11.91
C GLU A 262 22.44 -18.66 12.91
N ARG A 263 21.17 -18.60 13.32
CA ARG A 263 20.71 -17.67 14.38
C ARG A 263 21.41 -17.95 15.71
N ALA A 264 21.54 -19.25 16.07
CA ALA A 264 22.25 -19.65 17.27
C ALA A 264 23.75 -19.30 17.20
N GLU A 265 24.41 -19.50 16.06
CA GLU A 265 25.82 -19.15 15.83
C GLU A 265 26.05 -17.62 15.91
N ILE A 266 25.18 -16.81 15.31
CA ILE A 266 25.23 -15.35 15.38
C ILE A 266 25.19 -14.90 16.83
N THR A 267 24.21 -15.41 17.61
CA THR A 267 24.06 -15.07 19.02
C THR A 267 25.26 -15.54 19.86
N ALA A 268 25.77 -16.76 19.62
CA ALA A 268 26.93 -17.27 20.31
C ALA A 268 28.22 -16.48 20.02
N SER A 269 28.33 -15.86 18.85
CA SER A 269 29.47 -15.00 18.51
C SER A 269 29.38 -13.59 19.12
N GLY A 270 28.31 -13.29 19.87
CA GLY A 270 28.05 -11.99 20.50
C GLY A 270 27.59 -10.94 19.50
N LEU A 271 26.89 -11.39 18.46
CA LEU A 271 26.17 -10.54 17.50
C LEU A 271 24.66 -10.63 17.76
N ASP A 272 23.95 -9.55 17.51
CA ASP A 272 22.50 -9.47 17.66
C ASP A 272 21.81 -9.47 16.30
N LEU A 273 20.65 -10.13 16.24
CA LEU A 273 19.75 -10.09 15.09
C LEU A 273 18.72 -9.00 15.29
N ALA A 274 18.61 -8.08 14.34
CA ALA A 274 17.59 -7.05 14.32
C ALA A 274 16.58 -7.31 13.18
N PRO A 275 15.29 -7.00 13.39
CA PRO A 275 14.30 -7.08 12.32
C PRO A 275 14.61 -6.05 11.22
N VAL A 276 14.41 -6.45 9.98
CA VAL A 276 14.50 -5.51 8.84
C VAL A 276 13.16 -4.81 8.69
N SER A 277 13.15 -3.47 8.64
CA SER A 277 11.92 -2.76 8.32
C SER A 277 11.51 -3.01 6.87
N LEU A 278 10.21 -3.16 6.65
CA LEU A 278 9.66 -3.34 5.30
C LEU A 278 10.05 -2.16 4.40
N GLN A 279 10.10 -0.94 4.93
CA GLN A 279 10.54 0.25 4.22
C GLN A 279 11.99 0.16 3.75
N GLN A 280 12.90 -0.22 4.65
CA GLN A 280 14.32 -0.39 4.29
C GLN A 280 14.49 -1.42 3.18
N LEU A 281 13.81 -2.55 3.30
CA LEU A 281 13.89 -3.62 2.30
C LEU A 281 13.36 -3.16 0.93
N ILE A 282 12.18 -2.54 0.90
CA ILE A 282 11.59 -2.05 -0.35
C ILE A 282 12.45 -0.96 -0.99
N VAL A 283 12.96 0.00 -0.22
CA VAL A 283 13.87 1.04 -0.73
C VAL A 283 15.12 0.42 -1.38
N ARG A 284 15.70 -0.62 -0.76
CA ARG A 284 16.89 -1.30 -1.31
C ARG A 284 16.58 -2.10 -2.57
N LEU A 285 15.47 -2.84 -2.57
CA LEU A 285 15.03 -3.56 -3.77
C LEU A 285 14.77 -2.62 -4.95
N THR A 286 14.14 -1.47 -4.69
CA THR A 286 13.88 -0.44 -5.70
C THR A 286 15.17 0.15 -6.26
N GLN A 287 16.14 0.51 -5.39
CA GLN A 287 17.44 1.05 -5.81
C GLN A 287 18.24 0.05 -6.65
N LYS A 288 18.17 -1.24 -6.30
CA LYS A 288 18.82 -2.31 -7.05
C LYS A 288 18.22 -2.46 -8.45
N ALA A 289 16.88 -2.42 -8.56
CA ALA A 289 16.19 -2.48 -9.85
C ALA A 289 16.57 -1.29 -10.76
N GLU A 290 16.63 -0.07 -10.20
CA GLU A 290 17.07 1.11 -10.95
C GLU A 290 18.54 0.99 -11.47
N SER A 291 19.41 0.44 -10.62
CA SER A 291 20.83 0.25 -10.98
C SER A 291 20.99 -0.78 -12.11
N ALA A 292 20.23 -1.88 -12.05
CA ALA A 292 20.23 -2.91 -13.09
C ALA A 292 19.72 -2.36 -14.43
N THR A 293 18.65 -1.56 -14.40
CA THR A 293 18.06 -0.93 -15.60
C THR A 293 19.03 0.06 -16.25
N LYS A 294 19.77 0.86 -15.45
CA LYS A 294 20.81 1.78 -15.97
C LYS A 294 21.97 1.05 -16.63
N VAL A 295 22.41 -0.07 -16.09
CA VAL A 295 23.49 -0.89 -16.67
C VAL A 295 23.09 -1.46 -18.03
N ILE A 296 21.85 -1.89 -18.20
CA ILE A 296 21.33 -2.40 -19.47
C ILE A 296 21.24 -1.27 -20.51
N ALA A 297 20.70 -0.10 -20.14
CA ALA A 297 20.59 1.06 -21.02
C ALA A 297 21.96 1.58 -21.51
N VAL A 298 22.99 1.54 -20.66
CA VAL A 298 24.36 1.90 -21.05
C VAL A 298 24.97 0.88 -22.01
N LYS A 299 24.66 -0.41 -21.87
CA LYS A 299 25.14 -1.46 -22.79
C LYS A 299 24.46 -1.43 -24.16
N GLU A 300 23.20 -1.00 -24.23
CA GLU A 300 22.45 -0.89 -25.50
C GLU A 300 22.72 0.44 -26.22
N GLY A 301 23.14 1.50 -25.50
CA GLY A 301 23.51 2.79 -26.08
C GLY A 301 24.91 2.88 -26.67
N VAL A 302 25.72 1.81 -26.61
CA VAL A 302 27.10 1.70 -27.18
C VAL A 302 27.07 0.85 -28.48
N ARG A 303 25.99 0.92 -29.24
CA ARG A 303 25.98 0.39 -30.63
C ARG A 303 25.59 1.45 -31.62
#